data_76f112a0a834f1fb9c41d06226331113
#
_entry.id   76f112a0a834f1fb9c41d06226331113
#
_cell.length_a   1.000
_cell.length_b   1.000
_cell.length_c   1.000
_cell.angle_alpha   90.00
_cell.angle_beta   90.00
_cell.angle_gamma   90.00
#
_symmetry.space_group_name_H-M   'P 1'
#
loop_
_entity.id
_entity.type
_entity.pdbx_description
1 polymer ?
#
loop_
_entity_poly.entity_id
_entity_poly.type
_entity_poly.pdbx_seq_one_letter_code
_entity_poly.pdbx_strand_id
1 'polypeptide(L)'
;MEDAWRRLHRSALHEERALRTFPSAGKDMLANVIVFELMKATAEIAPLSKKNQVYLIDLATLEGGWHMFLPHPDFACGKDSPELICDLEAKLSERPGREAESRLFQCFSELTSPVTGIFHLWEEKHLRQLPLAQCFVQTADPLSSGPAELLPKTVSVGLTHQEARREAGLTGIEMYASRLNRSYPNNGGLFAIAAGETLAEGVLRGLEKCLEHRLLERIKSGKETISLIQLGGMEDRHSSFYLEALTVLYGKPEIGLGKNIEGFPVAWAGIRGRWYGSSGLNITLALRKALERALTDKDPLTNADVLLEPSDLKLAIPVSAALQQTLLSALKNNCGLQLYVYELPAEPFSKEKLAGIYCVQLRKEEP
;
A
#
# COMPACT_ATOMS: atom_id res chain seq x y z
N MET A 1 2.97 -26.79 10.31
CA MET A 1 1.82 -27.27 9.50
C MET A 1 0.65 -26.28 9.54
N GLU A 2 0.32 -25.75 10.70
CA GLU A 2 -0.77 -24.75 10.86
C GLU A 2 -0.52 -23.47 10.09
N ASP A 3 0.72 -22.96 10.03
CA ASP A 3 1.11 -21.83 9.17
C ASP A 3 0.80 -22.08 7.71
N ALA A 4 1.16 -23.26 7.19
CA ALA A 4 0.91 -23.62 5.81
C ALA A 4 -0.60 -23.72 5.56
N TRP A 5 -1.35 -24.30 6.51
CA TRP A 5 -2.80 -24.39 6.43
C TRP A 5 -3.46 -23.02 6.37
N ARG A 6 -3.06 -22.10 7.21
CA ARG A 6 -3.57 -20.71 7.21
C ARG A 6 -3.17 -19.93 5.95
N ARG A 7 -2.09 -20.33 5.29
CA ARG A 7 -1.64 -19.70 4.03
C ARG A 7 -2.27 -20.30 2.80
N LEU A 8 -2.88 -21.48 2.87
CA LEU A 8 -3.68 -21.98 1.75
C LEU A 8 -4.85 -21.02 1.50
N HIS A 9 -5.02 -20.60 0.26
CA HIS A 9 -6.14 -19.78 -0.09
C HIS A 9 -7.42 -20.60 -0.22
N ARG A 10 -8.50 -20.10 0.38
CA ARG A 10 -9.81 -20.77 0.31
C ARG A 10 -10.26 -20.97 -1.14
N SER A 11 -9.94 -20.04 -2.03
CA SER A 11 -10.23 -20.14 -3.46
C SER A 11 -9.55 -21.34 -4.14
N ALA A 12 -8.37 -21.77 -3.66
CA ALA A 12 -7.67 -22.95 -4.16
C ALA A 12 -8.31 -24.26 -3.66
N LEU A 13 -9.10 -24.19 -2.58
CA LEU A 13 -9.82 -25.34 -2.01
C LEU A 13 -11.26 -25.45 -2.56
N HIS A 14 -11.79 -24.40 -3.17
CA HIS A 14 -13.15 -24.29 -3.63
C HIS A 14 -13.35 -24.86 -5.04
N GLU A 15 -13.26 -26.16 -5.13
CA GLU A 15 -14.27 -26.89 -5.85
C GLU A 15 -15.03 -27.70 -4.80
N GLU A 16 -16.29 -27.40 -4.57
CA GLU A 16 -17.22 -28.28 -3.83
C GLU A 16 -17.31 -29.64 -4.53
N ARG A 17 -16.22 -30.34 -4.54
CA ARG A 17 -16.21 -31.75 -4.93
C ARG A 17 -16.45 -32.53 -3.68
N ALA A 18 -17.59 -33.23 -3.69
CA ALA A 18 -17.89 -34.29 -2.74
C ALA A 18 -16.61 -35.03 -2.35
N LEU A 19 -16.42 -35.33 -1.06
CA LEU A 19 -15.30 -36.08 -0.48
C LEU A 19 -14.94 -37.26 -1.41
N ARG A 20 -14.08 -36.97 -2.39
CA ARG A 20 -13.54 -38.00 -3.26
C ARG A 20 -12.50 -38.75 -2.44
N THR A 21 -12.66 -40.06 -2.41
CA THR A 21 -11.62 -40.94 -1.89
C THR A 21 -10.30 -40.58 -2.55
N PHE A 22 -9.28 -40.36 -1.73
CA PHE A 22 -7.94 -40.00 -2.20
C PHE A 22 -7.46 -41.07 -3.19
N PRO A 23 -7.22 -40.73 -4.49
CA PRO A 23 -6.87 -41.72 -5.51
C PRO A 23 -5.59 -42.46 -5.13
N SER A 24 -5.52 -43.77 -5.43
CA SER A 24 -4.32 -44.56 -5.18
C SER A 24 -3.09 -43.94 -5.85
N ALA A 25 -3.20 -43.47 -7.09
CA ALA A 25 -2.15 -42.79 -7.82
C ALA A 25 -1.62 -41.54 -7.08
N GLY A 26 -2.50 -40.71 -6.48
CA GLY A 26 -2.10 -39.56 -5.67
C GLY A 26 -1.32 -39.97 -4.41
N LYS A 27 -1.70 -41.10 -3.77
CA LYS A 27 -0.97 -41.67 -2.61
C LYS A 27 0.42 -42.13 -3.02
N ASP A 28 0.53 -42.81 -4.14
CA ASP A 28 1.80 -43.34 -4.66
C ASP A 28 2.74 -42.15 -5.07
N MET A 29 2.19 -41.11 -5.67
CA MET A 29 2.96 -39.88 -5.98
C MET A 29 3.47 -39.20 -4.73
N LEU A 30 2.64 -39.01 -3.69
CA LEU A 30 3.11 -38.43 -2.43
C LEU A 30 4.16 -39.30 -1.74
N ALA A 31 3.98 -40.62 -1.73
CA ALA A 31 4.96 -41.55 -1.18
C ALA A 31 6.30 -41.39 -1.92
N ASN A 32 6.30 -41.33 -3.25
CA ASN A 32 7.50 -41.15 -4.05
C ASN A 32 8.20 -39.79 -3.75
N VAL A 33 7.42 -38.70 -3.60
CA VAL A 33 7.98 -37.40 -3.22
C VAL A 33 8.63 -37.46 -1.84
N ILE A 34 7.99 -38.08 -0.87
CA ILE A 34 8.52 -38.24 0.51
C ILE A 34 9.82 -39.04 0.46
N VAL A 35 9.83 -40.21 -0.22
CA VAL A 35 11.03 -41.04 -0.34
C VAL A 35 12.16 -40.30 -1.04
N PHE A 36 11.86 -39.57 -2.10
CA PHE A 36 12.87 -38.81 -2.84
C PHE A 36 13.50 -37.68 -2.02
N GLU A 37 12.68 -36.95 -1.27
CA GLU A 37 13.20 -35.91 -0.36
C GLU A 37 14.01 -36.52 0.80
N LEU A 38 13.60 -37.67 1.32
CA LEU A 38 14.34 -38.40 2.33
C LEU A 38 15.71 -38.86 1.81
N MET A 39 15.74 -39.39 0.58
CA MET A 39 16.99 -39.82 -0.06
C MET A 39 17.93 -38.64 -0.30
N LYS A 40 17.44 -37.49 -0.75
CA LYS A 40 18.26 -36.28 -0.90
C LYS A 40 18.85 -35.83 0.43
N ALA A 41 18.07 -35.92 1.50
CA ALA A 41 18.50 -35.55 2.83
C ALA A 41 19.58 -36.48 3.37
N THR A 42 19.41 -37.80 3.20
CA THR A 42 20.39 -38.79 3.65
C THR A 42 21.66 -38.79 2.83
N ALA A 43 21.59 -38.41 1.57
CA ALA A 43 22.74 -38.28 0.68
C ALA A 43 23.48 -36.93 0.80
N GLU A 44 23.04 -36.04 1.71
CA GLU A 44 23.57 -34.69 1.91
C GLU A 44 23.60 -33.82 0.62
N ILE A 45 22.84 -34.21 -0.40
CA ILE A 45 22.77 -33.51 -1.69
C ILE A 45 22.00 -32.18 -1.57
N ALA A 46 21.06 -32.12 -0.63
CA ALA A 46 20.35 -30.89 -0.32
C ALA A 46 20.01 -30.85 1.18
N PRO A 47 20.13 -29.71 1.84
CA PRO A 47 19.68 -29.62 3.21
C PRO A 47 18.19 -29.95 3.27
N LEU A 48 17.78 -30.68 4.30
CA LEU A 48 16.35 -30.97 4.64
C LEU A 48 15.50 -29.70 4.80
N SER A 49 16.11 -28.55 4.79
CA SER A 49 15.49 -27.27 5.05
C SER A 49 14.91 -26.61 3.78
N LYS A 50 13.95 -27.25 3.15
CA LYS A 50 12.91 -26.50 2.45
C LYS A 50 11.98 -25.88 3.51
N LYS A 51 12.59 -25.06 4.39
CA LYS A 51 11.85 -24.30 5.38
C LYS A 51 10.76 -23.52 4.64
N ASN A 52 9.55 -23.54 5.17
CA ASN A 52 8.41 -22.80 4.63
C ASN A 52 7.97 -23.21 3.21
N GLN A 53 8.09 -24.49 2.87
CA GLN A 53 7.50 -25.05 1.65
C GLN A 53 6.52 -26.18 1.97
N VAL A 54 5.47 -26.25 1.17
CA VAL A 54 4.47 -27.34 1.21
C VAL A 54 4.32 -27.91 -0.18
N TYR A 55 4.23 -29.24 -0.27
CA TYR A 55 3.95 -29.92 -1.53
C TYR A 55 2.44 -30.14 -1.65
N LEU A 56 1.84 -29.65 -2.72
CA LEU A 56 0.42 -29.79 -3.01
C LEU A 56 0.24 -30.61 -4.28
N ILE A 57 -0.76 -31.48 -4.29
CA ILE A 57 -1.17 -32.24 -5.48
C ILE A 57 -2.64 -31.91 -5.77
N ASP A 58 -2.91 -31.54 -7.00
CA ASP A 58 -4.28 -31.50 -7.52
C ASP A 58 -4.76 -32.94 -7.75
N LEU A 59 -5.82 -33.34 -7.03
CA LEU A 59 -6.34 -34.71 -7.09
C LEU A 59 -7.10 -35.00 -8.38
N ALA A 60 -7.44 -34.00 -9.18
CA ALA A 60 -8.14 -34.16 -10.44
C ALA A 60 -7.15 -34.37 -11.61
N THR A 61 -6.09 -33.56 -11.62
CA THR A 61 -5.07 -33.60 -12.69
C THR A 61 -3.86 -34.47 -12.31
N LEU A 62 -3.67 -34.75 -11.03
CA LEU A 62 -2.49 -35.37 -10.43
C LEU A 62 -1.21 -34.54 -10.64
N GLU A 63 -1.36 -33.26 -10.98
CA GLU A 63 -0.23 -32.35 -11.02
C GLU A 63 0.16 -31.95 -9.60
N GLY A 64 1.45 -31.99 -9.30
CA GLY A 64 1.99 -31.65 -7.99
C GLY A 64 3.12 -30.66 -8.05
N GLY A 65 3.22 -29.78 -7.04
CA GLY A 65 4.26 -28.78 -6.97
C GLY A 65 4.60 -28.32 -5.55
N TRP A 66 5.80 -27.77 -5.40
CA TRP A 66 6.24 -27.14 -4.18
C TRP A 66 5.78 -25.68 -4.16
N HIS A 67 5.10 -25.31 -3.09
CA HIS A 67 4.64 -23.93 -2.86
C HIS A 67 5.34 -23.37 -1.63
N MET A 68 5.90 -22.17 -1.78
CA MET A 68 6.50 -21.44 -0.67
C MET A 68 5.40 -20.73 0.10
N PHE A 69 5.46 -20.75 1.42
CA PHE A 69 4.64 -19.92 2.28
C PHE A 69 5.51 -19.18 3.28
N LEU A 70 5.11 -17.99 3.66
CA LEU A 70 5.71 -17.28 4.77
C LEU A 70 5.01 -17.68 6.07
N PRO A 71 5.74 -17.83 7.19
CA PRO A 71 5.13 -18.13 8.47
C PRO A 71 4.03 -17.13 8.82
N HIS A 72 2.95 -17.63 9.44
CA HIS A 72 1.90 -16.75 9.91
C HIS A 72 2.40 -15.98 11.14
N PRO A 73 2.16 -14.67 11.26
CA PRO A 73 2.69 -13.85 12.36
C PRO A 73 2.34 -14.36 13.76
N ASP A 74 1.17 -15.02 13.91
CA ASP A 74 0.76 -15.62 15.18
C ASP A 74 1.70 -16.70 15.69
N PHE A 75 2.44 -17.36 14.78
CA PHE A 75 3.33 -18.47 15.07
C PHE A 75 4.80 -18.10 14.91
N ALA A 76 5.10 -17.03 14.16
CA ALA A 76 6.45 -16.62 13.82
C ALA A 76 7.05 -15.62 14.80
N CYS A 77 6.21 -14.75 15.34
CA CYS A 77 6.68 -13.67 16.22
C CYS A 77 6.43 -14.00 17.69
N GLY A 78 7.46 -13.85 18.48
CA GLY A 78 7.28 -13.47 19.88
C GLY A 78 6.41 -12.19 19.95
N LYS A 79 5.90 -11.87 21.13
CA LYS A 79 5.05 -10.69 21.36
C LYS A 79 5.85 -9.38 21.25
N ASP A 80 6.42 -9.09 20.08
CA ASP A 80 7.13 -7.83 19.86
C ASP A 80 6.08 -6.73 19.71
N SER A 81 6.06 -5.82 20.67
CA SER A 81 5.22 -4.63 20.62
C SER A 81 5.80 -3.61 19.65
N PRO A 82 4.95 -2.75 19.05
CA PRO A 82 5.42 -1.64 18.22
C PRO A 82 6.44 -0.79 18.96
N GLU A 83 7.57 -0.49 18.32
CA GLU A 83 8.65 0.29 18.90
C GLU A 83 8.53 1.76 18.48
N LEU A 84 8.42 2.67 19.44
CA LEU A 84 8.39 4.11 19.17
C LEU A 84 9.75 4.57 18.63
N ILE A 85 9.73 5.22 17.46
CA ILE A 85 10.90 5.85 16.90
C ILE A 85 11.17 7.16 17.64
N CYS A 86 12.16 7.12 18.52
CA CYS A 86 12.71 8.31 19.14
C CYS A 86 13.60 9.06 18.13
N ASP A 87 13.73 10.38 18.28
CA ASP A 87 14.57 11.23 17.41
C ASP A 87 14.31 11.07 15.90
N LEU A 88 13.02 11.13 15.53
CA LEU A 88 12.56 10.97 14.15
C LEU A 88 13.31 11.88 13.17
N GLU A 89 13.58 13.15 13.53
CA GLU A 89 14.29 14.10 12.66
C GLU A 89 15.74 13.66 12.40
N ALA A 90 16.42 13.12 13.39
CA ALA A 90 17.78 12.61 13.24
C ALA A 90 17.79 11.39 12.30
N LYS A 91 16.91 10.43 12.54
CA LYS A 91 16.78 9.24 11.69
C LYS A 91 16.35 9.57 10.27
N LEU A 92 15.47 10.54 10.08
CA LEU A 92 15.10 11.02 8.75
C LEU A 92 16.26 11.72 8.03
N SER A 93 17.25 12.23 8.75
CA SER A 93 18.42 12.89 8.14
C SER A 93 19.50 11.92 7.68
N GLU A 94 19.41 10.64 8.04
CA GLU A 94 20.32 9.59 7.57
C GLU A 94 20.11 9.30 6.08
N ARG A 95 21.23 9.15 5.33
CA ARG A 95 21.14 8.88 3.88
C ARG A 95 20.74 7.42 3.65
N PRO A 96 19.69 7.17 2.87
CA PRO A 96 19.34 5.80 2.48
C PRO A 96 20.44 5.16 1.62
N GLY A 97 20.72 3.89 1.85
CA GLY A 97 21.64 3.12 1.00
C GLY A 97 21.13 2.97 -0.44
N ARG A 98 22.04 3.02 -1.42
CA ARG A 98 21.72 3.05 -2.87
C ARG A 98 21.18 1.76 -3.49
N GLU A 99 21.04 0.65 -2.75
CA GLU A 99 20.75 -0.67 -3.35
C GLU A 99 19.28 -1.14 -3.22
N ALA A 100 18.35 -0.28 -2.80
CA ALA A 100 17.04 -0.72 -2.35
C ALA A 100 16.06 -1.17 -3.48
N GLU A 101 16.01 -0.48 -4.63
CA GLU A 101 14.95 -0.71 -5.64
C GLU A 101 14.90 -2.14 -6.22
N SER A 102 16.06 -2.76 -6.48
CA SER A 102 16.12 -4.12 -7.06
C SER A 102 15.56 -5.18 -6.10
N ARG A 103 15.68 -4.95 -4.79
CA ARG A 103 15.27 -5.90 -3.76
C ARG A 103 13.77 -5.87 -3.47
N LEU A 104 13.12 -4.71 -3.67
CA LEU A 104 11.70 -4.53 -3.39
C LEU A 104 10.82 -5.37 -4.33
N PHE A 105 11.08 -5.33 -5.64
CA PHE A 105 10.34 -6.13 -6.62
C PHE A 105 10.53 -7.63 -6.41
N GLN A 106 11.73 -8.04 -6.03
CA GLN A 106 11.99 -9.42 -5.64
C GLN A 106 11.16 -9.80 -4.41
N CYS A 107 11.09 -8.92 -3.40
CA CYS A 107 10.25 -9.12 -2.22
C CYS A 107 8.78 -9.34 -2.63
N PHE A 108 8.22 -8.46 -3.44
CA PHE A 108 6.83 -8.60 -3.89
C PHE A 108 6.59 -9.90 -4.66
N SER A 109 7.55 -10.31 -5.51
CA SER A 109 7.46 -11.57 -6.22
C SER A 109 7.46 -12.77 -5.28
N GLU A 110 8.31 -12.76 -4.25
CA GLU A 110 8.36 -13.81 -3.23
C GLU A 110 7.11 -13.88 -2.36
N LEU A 111 6.45 -12.72 -2.15
CA LEU A 111 5.17 -12.64 -1.42
C LEU A 111 3.99 -13.14 -2.27
N THR A 112 4.15 -13.26 -3.59
CA THR A 112 3.05 -13.55 -4.52
C THR A 112 2.97 -15.04 -4.81
N SER A 113 1.83 -15.63 -4.46
CA SER A 113 1.45 -16.99 -4.88
C SER A 113 -0.08 -17.10 -4.90
N PRO A 114 -0.67 -17.64 -5.96
CA PRO A 114 -2.12 -17.84 -6.03
C PRO A 114 -2.64 -18.92 -5.07
N VAL A 115 -1.75 -19.63 -4.38
CA VAL A 115 -2.10 -20.73 -3.48
C VAL A 115 -1.75 -20.43 -2.02
N THR A 116 -0.58 -19.86 -1.76
CA THR A 116 -0.03 -19.72 -0.40
C THR A 116 0.58 -18.36 -0.11
N GLY A 117 0.58 -17.44 -1.07
CA GLY A 117 1.21 -16.13 -0.92
C GLY A 117 0.45 -15.20 0.02
N ILE A 118 1.15 -14.22 0.58
CA ILE A 118 0.53 -13.05 1.20
C ILE A 118 -0.23 -12.26 0.13
N PHE A 119 0.37 -12.12 -1.04
CA PHE A 119 -0.32 -11.63 -2.23
C PHE A 119 -0.87 -12.82 -3.01
N HIS A 120 -2.19 -12.90 -3.11
CA HIS A 120 -2.84 -13.83 -4.03
C HIS A 120 -2.54 -13.44 -5.47
N LEU A 121 -2.61 -12.14 -5.77
CA LEU A 121 -2.35 -11.55 -7.07
C LEU A 121 -1.56 -10.25 -6.90
N TRP A 122 -0.61 -10.02 -7.80
CA TRP A 122 0.12 -8.77 -7.98
C TRP A 122 0.49 -8.67 -9.46
N GLU A 123 -0.43 -8.10 -10.26
CA GLU A 123 -0.33 -8.13 -11.72
C GLU A 123 -1.07 -6.99 -12.40
N GLU A 124 -0.81 -6.81 -13.69
CA GLU A 124 -1.40 -5.76 -14.53
C GLU A 124 -2.48 -6.28 -15.49
N LYS A 125 -2.68 -7.63 -15.56
CA LYS A 125 -3.58 -8.28 -16.50
C LYS A 125 -4.98 -7.68 -16.47
N HIS A 126 -5.56 -7.47 -17.66
CA HIS A 126 -6.91 -6.97 -17.86
C HIS A 126 -7.18 -5.54 -17.39
N LEU A 127 -6.17 -4.81 -16.90
CA LEU A 127 -6.30 -3.41 -16.56
C LEU A 127 -6.01 -2.52 -17.79
N ARG A 128 -6.74 -1.41 -17.88
CA ARG A 128 -6.49 -0.40 -18.91
C ARG A 128 -5.23 0.38 -18.53
N GLN A 129 -4.22 0.36 -19.41
CA GLN A 129 -2.90 0.94 -19.15
C GLN A 129 -2.73 2.39 -19.64
N LEU A 130 -3.82 3.06 -20.01
CA LEU A 130 -3.82 4.44 -20.48
C LEU A 130 -4.96 5.22 -19.82
N PRO A 131 -4.77 6.47 -19.42
CA PRO A 131 -3.54 7.29 -19.54
C PRO A 131 -2.46 6.95 -18.49
N LEU A 132 -2.78 6.16 -17.47
CA LEU A 132 -1.85 5.75 -16.41
C LEU A 132 -1.62 4.24 -16.47
N ALA A 133 -0.41 3.82 -16.17
CA ALA A 133 -0.13 2.43 -15.89
C ALA A 133 -0.87 2.00 -14.62
N GLN A 134 -1.41 0.79 -14.62
CA GLN A 134 -2.20 0.25 -13.52
C GLN A 134 -1.70 -1.13 -13.12
N CYS A 135 -1.65 -1.38 -11.84
CA CYS A 135 -1.38 -2.69 -11.27
C CYS A 135 -2.35 -2.95 -10.13
N PHE A 136 -2.93 -4.15 -10.06
CA PHE A 136 -3.72 -4.52 -8.90
C PHE A 136 -2.97 -5.48 -7.99
N VAL A 137 -3.29 -5.38 -6.71
CA VAL A 137 -2.88 -6.33 -5.69
C VAL A 137 -4.11 -6.86 -4.96
N GLN A 138 -4.06 -8.14 -4.60
CA GLN A 138 -5.03 -8.77 -3.73
C GLN A 138 -4.29 -9.59 -2.68
N THR A 139 -4.56 -9.31 -1.42
CA THR A 139 -3.87 -9.95 -0.30
C THR A 139 -4.76 -10.95 0.41
N ALA A 140 -4.15 -11.94 1.04
CA ALA A 140 -4.82 -12.84 1.97
C ALA A 140 -5.21 -12.07 3.25
N ASP A 141 -6.35 -12.44 3.86
CA ASP A 141 -6.73 -11.94 5.18
C ASP A 141 -6.02 -12.74 6.29
N PRO A 142 -5.07 -12.13 7.02
CA PRO A 142 -4.34 -12.82 8.09
C PRO A 142 -5.21 -13.19 9.29
N LEU A 143 -6.42 -12.65 9.41
CA LEU A 143 -7.34 -12.97 10.50
C LEU A 143 -8.21 -14.19 10.23
N SER A 144 -8.09 -14.80 9.06
CA SER A 144 -8.82 -16.03 8.73
C SER A 144 -8.47 -17.17 9.69
N SER A 145 -9.46 -17.84 10.23
CA SER A 145 -9.28 -18.93 11.20
C SER A 145 -8.89 -20.29 10.59
N GLY A 146 -8.91 -20.40 9.27
CA GLY A 146 -8.58 -21.60 8.48
C GLY A 146 -7.85 -21.18 7.20
N PRO A 147 -8.16 -21.81 6.07
CA PRO A 147 -7.66 -21.35 4.78
C PRO A 147 -7.98 -19.89 4.55
N ALA A 148 -6.99 -19.12 4.08
CA ALA A 148 -7.07 -17.68 4.01
C ALA A 148 -8.18 -17.20 3.05
N GLU A 149 -9.03 -16.32 3.55
CA GLU A 149 -9.90 -15.49 2.73
C GLU A 149 -9.09 -14.38 2.05
N LEU A 150 -9.63 -13.80 1.01
CA LEU A 150 -8.96 -12.74 0.27
C LEU A 150 -9.58 -11.39 0.62
N LEU A 151 -8.73 -10.39 0.82
CA LEU A 151 -9.15 -9.00 0.93
C LEU A 151 -9.61 -8.46 -0.44
N PRO A 152 -10.35 -7.36 -0.50
CA PRO A 152 -10.72 -6.74 -1.76
C PRO A 152 -9.51 -6.41 -2.63
N LYS A 153 -9.68 -6.53 -3.96
CA LYS A 153 -8.67 -6.08 -4.93
C LYS A 153 -8.52 -4.57 -4.86
N THR A 154 -7.28 -4.11 -4.85
CA THR A 154 -6.94 -2.69 -4.90
C THR A 154 -6.09 -2.41 -6.12
N VAL A 155 -6.43 -1.35 -6.87
CA VAL A 155 -5.69 -0.90 -8.04
C VAL A 155 -4.84 0.31 -7.63
N SER A 156 -3.56 0.24 -7.96
CA SER A 156 -2.61 1.36 -7.87
C SER A 156 -2.22 1.83 -9.25
N VAL A 157 -1.90 3.11 -9.37
CA VAL A 157 -1.56 3.76 -10.62
C VAL A 157 -0.19 4.40 -10.56
N GLY A 158 0.41 4.63 -11.71
CA GLY A 158 1.68 5.35 -11.87
C GLY A 158 1.88 5.86 -13.28
N LEU A 159 2.87 6.71 -13.51
CA LEU A 159 3.25 7.13 -14.84
C LEU A 159 3.89 5.99 -15.66
N THR A 160 4.52 5.06 -14.96
CA THR A 160 5.17 3.89 -15.54
C THR A 160 4.63 2.61 -14.92
N HIS A 161 4.76 1.49 -15.63
CA HIS A 161 4.44 0.17 -15.09
C HIS A 161 5.22 -0.14 -13.80
N GLN A 162 6.47 0.30 -13.73
CA GLN A 162 7.30 0.11 -12.54
C GLN A 162 6.74 0.86 -11.34
N GLU A 163 6.34 2.13 -11.51
CA GLU A 163 5.68 2.90 -10.46
C GLU A 163 4.36 2.26 -10.01
N ALA A 164 3.48 1.89 -10.95
CA ALA A 164 2.21 1.25 -10.64
C ALA A 164 2.38 -0.07 -9.87
N ARG A 165 3.33 -0.91 -10.31
CA ARG A 165 3.66 -2.18 -9.62
C ARG A 165 4.23 -1.95 -8.24
N ARG A 166 5.10 -0.95 -8.09
CA ARG A 166 5.69 -0.58 -6.81
C ARG A 166 4.62 -0.11 -5.82
N GLU A 167 3.75 0.80 -6.24
CA GLU A 167 2.64 1.29 -5.42
C GLU A 167 1.66 0.17 -5.05
N ALA A 168 1.34 -0.73 -5.97
CA ALA A 168 0.50 -1.89 -5.69
C ALA A 168 1.12 -2.82 -4.64
N GLY A 169 2.42 -3.11 -4.74
CA GLY A 169 3.12 -3.95 -3.78
C GLY A 169 3.16 -3.34 -2.38
N LEU A 170 3.52 -2.06 -2.25
CA LEU A 170 3.50 -1.35 -0.97
C LEU A 170 2.09 -1.31 -0.37
N THR A 171 1.08 -1.00 -1.19
CA THR A 171 -0.33 -1.02 -0.77
C THR A 171 -0.76 -2.40 -0.27
N GLY A 172 -0.34 -3.47 -0.94
CA GLY A 172 -0.60 -4.84 -0.51
C GLY A 172 -0.01 -5.15 0.86
N ILE A 173 1.24 -4.76 1.11
CA ILE A 173 1.87 -4.91 2.44
C ILE A 173 1.08 -4.13 3.50
N GLU A 174 0.71 -2.89 3.20
CA GLU A 174 -0.04 -2.02 4.11
C GLU A 174 -1.43 -2.60 4.45
N MET A 175 -2.15 -3.12 3.45
CA MET A 175 -3.43 -3.78 3.65
C MET A 175 -3.31 -5.00 4.56
N TYR A 176 -2.34 -5.85 4.29
CA TYR A 176 -2.08 -7.04 5.11
C TYR A 176 -1.70 -6.66 6.54
N ALA A 177 -0.73 -5.74 6.71
CA ALA A 177 -0.26 -5.30 8.01
C ALA A 177 -1.37 -4.59 8.83
N SER A 178 -2.24 -3.83 8.19
CA SER A 178 -3.35 -3.16 8.87
C SER A 178 -4.35 -4.14 9.51
N ARG A 179 -4.48 -5.34 8.95
CA ARG A 179 -5.30 -6.41 9.52
C ARG A 179 -4.65 -7.10 10.72
N LEU A 180 -3.32 -7.14 10.76
CA LEU A 180 -2.56 -7.74 11.87
C LEU A 180 -2.58 -6.90 13.14
N ASN A 181 -3.22 -5.73 13.12
CA ASN A 181 -3.23 -4.78 14.21
C ASN A 181 -3.82 -5.37 15.51
N ARG A 182 -2.96 -5.77 16.42
CA ARG A 182 -3.37 -6.37 17.70
C ARG A 182 -3.21 -5.48 18.92
N SER A 183 -2.40 -4.44 18.87
CA SER A 183 -2.09 -3.65 20.08
C SER A 183 -1.40 -2.33 19.73
N TYR A 184 -2.00 -1.49 18.91
CA TYR A 184 -1.48 -0.12 18.80
C TYR A 184 -1.91 0.69 20.01
N PRO A 185 -1.08 1.63 20.47
CA PRO A 185 -1.49 2.55 21.53
C PRO A 185 -2.66 3.40 21.01
N ASN A 186 -3.87 2.95 21.32
CA ASN A 186 -5.11 3.63 20.92
C ASN A 186 -5.41 4.77 21.92
N ASN A 187 -4.52 5.77 21.93
CA ASN A 187 -4.63 6.93 22.82
C ASN A 187 -5.42 8.07 22.16
N GLY A 188 -6.48 7.74 21.38
CA GLY A 188 -7.42 8.72 20.86
C GLY A 188 -6.96 9.52 19.62
N GLY A 189 -5.79 9.25 19.05
CA GLY A 189 -5.30 9.87 17.81
C GLY A 189 -5.65 9.08 16.54
N LEU A 190 -5.67 9.77 15.42
CA LEU A 190 -5.78 9.13 14.12
C LEU A 190 -4.46 8.44 13.76
N PHE A 191 -4.52 7.20 13.32
CA PHE A 191 -3.33 6.46 12.90
C PHE A 191 -3.51 5.81 11.53
N ALA A 192 -2.39 5.56 10.85
CA ALA A 192 -2.36 4.84 9.59
C ALA A 192 -1.14 3.90 9.54
N ILE A 193 -1.33 2.77 8.86
CA ILE A 193 -0.24 1.83 8.58
C ILE A 193 0.32 2.14 7.20
N ALA A 194 1.64 2.21 7.13
CA ALA A 194 2.35 2.50 5.91
C ALA A 194 3.64 1.67 5.80
N ALA A 195 4.02 1.35 4.58
CA ALA A 195 5.26 0.66 4.24
C ALA A 195 6.12 1.55 3.36
N GLY A 196 7.45 1.38 3.43
CA GLY A 196 8.35 2.16 2.58
C GLY A 196 9.71 1.50 2.41
N GLU A 197 10.39 1.81 1.30
CA GLU A 197 11.81 1.47 1.08
C GLU A 197 12.74 2.31 1.96
N THR A 198 12.24 3.44 2.45
CA THR A 198 12.94 4.30 3.39
C THR A 198 11.99 4.69 4.51
N LEU A 199 12.54 5.04 5.67
CA LEU A 199 11.75 5.58 6.78
C LEU A 199 10.96 6.82 6.35
N ALA A 200 11.61 7.73 5.60
CA ALA A 200 10.95 8.95 5.11
C ALA A 200 9.73 8.65 4.24
N GLU A 201 9.81 7.64 3.38
CA GLU A 201 8.68 7.22 2.56
C GLU A 201 7.56 6.61 3.40
N GLY A 202 7.88 5.68 4.30
CA GLY A 202 6.88 5.08 5.16
C GLY A 202 6.15 6.12 6.02
N VAL A 203 6.89 7.07 6.60
CA VAL A 203 6.31 8.17 7.40
C VAL A 203 5.45 9.07 6.52
N LEU A 204 5.92 9.45 5.32
CA LEU A 204 5.13 10.25 4.38
C LEU A 204 3.80 9.57 4.05
N ARG A 205 3.86 8.33 3.59
CA ARG A 205 2.67 7.56 3.21
C ARG A 205 1.66 7.44 4.37
N GLY A 206 2.15 7.20 5.58
CA GLY A 206 1.32 7.14 6.78
C GLY A 206 0.67 8.48 7.10
N LEU A 207 1.43 9.57 7.08
CA LEU A 207 0.92 10.92 7.31
C LEU A 207 -0.12 11.32 6.26
N GLU A 208 0.15 11.06 4.98
CA GLU A 208 -0.81 11.32 3.91
C GLU A 208 -2.14 10.57 4.09
N LYS A 209 -2.10 9.31 4.52
CA LYS A 209 -3.33 8.55 4.86
C LYS A 209 -4.08 9.15 6.04
N CYS A 210 -3.39 9.63 7.08
CA CYS A 210 -4.01 10.32 8.19
C CYS A 210 -4.70 11.60 7.72
N LEU A 211 -4.03 12.41 6.91
CA LEU A 211 -4.59 13.65 6.36
C LEU A 211 -5.78 13.38 5.43
N GLU A 212 -5.69 12.34 4.61
CA GLU A 212 -6.79 11.90 3.75
C GLU A 212 -8.02 11.49 4.56
N HIS A 213 -7.82 10.73 5.64
CA HIS A 213 -8.93 10.37 6.52
C HIS A 213 -9.61 11.60 7.14
N ARG A 214 -8.82 12.59 7.60
CA ARG A 214 -9.36 13.88 8.10
C ARG A 214 -10.12 14.65 7.03
N LEU A 215 -9.60 14.64 5.78
CA LEU A 215 -10.32 15.26 4.66
C LEU A 215 -11.67 14.57 4.43
N LEU A 216 -11.70 13.26 4.40
CA LEU A 216 -12.94 12.49 4.24
C LEU A 216 -13.94 12.70 5.39
N GLU A 217 -13.47 12.79 6.64
CA GLU A 217 -14.33 13.13 7.79
C GLU A 217 -14.95 14.53 7.61
N ARG A 218 -14.15 15.51 7.18
CA ARG A 218 -14.63 16.88 6.95
C ARG A 218 -15.64 16.93 5.81
N ILE A 219 -15.38 16.26 4.71
CA ILE A 219 -16.31 16.14 3.56
C ILE A 219 -17.65 15.56 4.03
N LYS A 220 -17.65 14.53 4.85
CA LYS A 220 -18.88 13.92 5.39
C LYS A 220 -19.64 14.83 6.34
N SER A 221 -18.98 15.78 6.99
CA SER A 221 -19.60 16.69 7.96
C SER A 221 -20.30 17.90 7.33
N GLY A 222 -20.04 18.21 6.05
CA GLY A 222 -20.64 19.37 5.40
C GLY A 222 -20.13 19.62 3.99
N LYS A 223 -20.50 20.77 3.45
CA LYS A 223 -20.04 21.20 2.12
C LYS A 223 -18.62 21.74 2.20
N GLU A 224 -17.82 21.41 1.19
CA GLU A 224 -16.47 21.93 1.03
C GLU A 224 -16.49 23.28 0.31
N THR A 225 -15.73 24.24 0.84
CA THR A 225 -15.48 25.53 0.16
C THR A 225 -14.21 25.42 -0.64
N ILE A 226 -14.31 25.70 -1.94
CA ILE A 226 -13.19 25.64 -2.90
C ILE A 226 -12.97 27.02 -3.50
N SER A 227 -11.83 27.63 -3.22
CA SER A 227 -11.40 28.87 -3.83
C SER A 227 -10.72 28.57 -5.18
N LEU A 228 -11.35 28.97 -6.28
CA LEU A 228 -10.84 28.75 -7.64
C LEU A 228 -9.54 29.56 -7.84
N ILE A 229 -8.52 28.92 -8.43
CA ILE A 229 -7.24 29.55 -8.71
C ILE A 229 -6.83 29.43 -10.17
N GLN A 230 -5.94 30.32 -10.61
CA GLN A 230 -5.28 30.24 -11.91
C GLN A 230 -3.89 29.62 -11.75
N LEU A 231 -3.55 28.64 -12.58
CA LEU A 231 -2.18 28.11 -12.61
C LEU A 231 -1.30 29.06 -13.41
N GLY A 232 -0.24 29.57 -12.75
CA GLY A 232 0.75 30.46 -13.34
C GLY A 232 1.89 29.73 -14.05
N GLY A 233 2.18 28.50 -13.65
CA GLY A 233 3.19 27.61 -14.22
C GLY A 233 3.17 26.26 -13.53
N MET A 234 3.64 25.21 -14.22
CA MET A 234 3.69 23.83 -13.72
C MET A 234 5.06 23.26 -14.03
N GLU A 235 5.92 23.17 -13.03
CA GLU A 235 7.27 22.59 -13.16
C GLU A 235 7.31 21.12 -12.71
N ASP A 236 6.34 20.69 -11.93
CA ASP A 236 6.23 19.30 -11.47
C ASP A 236 5.80 18.38 -12.62
N ARG A 237 6.66 17.42 -12.98
CA ARG A 237 6.46 16.52 -14.14
C ARG A 237 5.19 15.69 -14.03
N HIS A 238 4.88 15.14 -12.85
CA HIS A 238 3.67 14.32 -12.64
C HIS A 238 2.41 15.16 -12.78
N SER A 239 2.38 16.31 -12.13
CA SER A 239 1.22 17.22 -12.21
C SER A 239 1.01 17.76 -13.63
N SER A 240 2.10 18.07 -14.36
CA SER A 240 2.03 18.49 -15.77
C SER A 240 1.40 17.41 -16.65
N PHE A 241 1.90 16.17 -16.53
CA PHE A 241 1.36 15.04 -17.28
C PHE A 241 -0.14 14.79 -16.97
N TYR A 242 -0.51 14.80 -15.68
CA TYR A 242 -1.90 14.58 -15.27
C TYR A 242 -2.83 15.69 -15.79
N LEU A 243 -2.37 16.94 -15.72
CA LEU A 243 -3.12 18.10 -16.24
C LEU A 243 -3.33 18.00 -17.76
N GLU A 244 -2.29 17.64 -18.50
CA GLU A 244 -2.35 17.44 -19.95
C GLU A 244 -3.27 16.29 -20.31
N ALA A 245 -3.15 15.14 -19.65
CA ALA A 245 -4.00 13.98 -19.86
C ALA A 245 -5.48 14.30 -19.61
N LEU A 246 -5.80 15.00 -18.51
CA LEU A 246 -7.15 15.44 -18.20
C LEU A 246 -7.68 16.41 -19.26
N THR A 247 -6.83 17.35 -19.71
CA THR A 247 -7.21 18.33 -20.73
C THR A 247 -7.56 17.66 -22.05
N VAL A 248 -6.79 16.65 -22.45
CA VAL A 248 -7.05 15.88 -23.69
C VAL A 248 -8.30 15.01 -23.56
N LEU A 249 -8.52 14.38 -22.43
CA LEU A 249 -9.64 13.43 -22.26
C LEU A 249 -10.98 14.11 -21.96
N TYR A 250 -10.96 15.21 -21.19
CA TYR A 250 -12.16 15.76 -20.59
C TYR A 250 -12.31 17.27 -20.76
N GLY A 251 -11.30 17.96 -21.28
CA GLY A 251 -11.19 19.42 -21.31
C GLY A 251 -10.40 19.96 -20.13
N LYS A 252 -10.06 21.26 -20.17
CA LYS A 252 -9.23 21.90 -19.15
C LYS A 252 -9.88 21.79 -17.77
N PRO A 253 -9.21 21.19 -16.78
CA PRO A 253 -9.75 21.09 -15.43
C PRO A 253 -9.75 22.46 -14.72
N GLU A 254 -10.73 22.67 -13.87
CA GLU A 254 -10.74 23.76 -12.90
C GLU A 254 -9.90 23.36 -11.71
N ILE A 255 -9.07 24.28 -11.22
CA ILE A 255 -8.20 24.02 -10.05
C ILE A 255 -8.63 24.94 -8.91
N GLY A 256 -8.67 24.41 -7.71
CA GLY A 256 -9.02 25.17 -6.54
C GLY A 256 -8.25 24.74 -5.28
N LEU A 257 -8.29 25.60 -4.29
CA LEU A 257 -7.73 25.35 -2.95
C LEU A 257 -8.87 25.22 -1.96
N GLY A 258 -8.78 24.21 -1.10
CA GLY A 258 -9.66 24.05 0.04
C GLY A 258 -9.04 24.62 1.32
N LYS A 259 -9.82 24.62 2.39
CA LYS A 259 -9.31 24.92 3.74
C LYS A 259 -8.26 23.87 4.13
N ASN A 260 -7.14 24.33 4.68
CA ASN A 260 -6.08 23.44 5.17
C ASN A 260 -6.61 22.44 6.19
N ILE A 261 -6.00 21.24 6.21
CA ILE A 261 -6.26 20.21 7.21
C ILE A 261 -5.03 20.10 8.09
N GLU A 262 -5.21 20.36 9.38
CA GLU A 262 -4.12 20.30 10.37
C GLU A 262 -2.87 21.11 9.88
N GLY A 263 -3.07 22.25 9.24
CA GLY A 263 -2.01 23.08 8.67
C GLY A 263 -1.54 22.67 7.26
N PHE A 264 -1.91 21.51 6.78
CA PHE A 264 -1.51 21.00 5.47
C PHE A 264 -2.47 21.45 4.35
N PRO A 265 -1.95 21.81 3.16
CA PRO A 265 -2.77 22.28 2.06
C PRO A 265 -3.69 21.21 1.49
N VAL A 266 -4.85 21.67 1.03
CA VAL A 266 -5.80 20.85 0.27
C VAL A 266 -5.98 21.43 -1.11
N ALA A 267 -5.80 20.62 -2.13
CA ALA A 267 -6.03 20.98 -3.53
C ALA A 267 -7.21 20.21 -4.12
N TRP A 268 -7.87 20.83 -5.07
CA TRP A 268 -9.05 20.29 -5.76
C TRP A 268 -8.88 20.39 -7.27
N ALA A 269 -9.29 19.35 -7.97
CA ALA A 269 -9.39 19.32 -9.43
C ALA A 269 -10.85 19.09 -9.84
N GLY A 270 -11.43 20.01 -10.57
CA GLY A 270 -12.81 19.99 -11.06
C GLY A 270 -12.89 19.57 -12.51
N ILE A 271 -13.70 18.55 -12.83
CA ILE A 271 -13.92 18.03 -14.19
C ILE A 271 -15.40 17.73 -14.37
N ARG A 272 -16.03 18.36 -15.34
CA ARG A 272 -17.42 18.08 -15.72
C ARG A 272 -18.39 18.08 -14.53
N GLY A 273 -18.21 19.03 -13.60
CA GLY A 273 -19.05 19.15 -12.40
C GLY A 273 -18.76 18.14 -11.30
N ARG A 274 -17.65 17.41 -11.39
CA ARG A 274 -17.12 16.55 -10.33
C ARG A 274 -15.82 17.10 -9.77
N TRP A 275 -15.65 17.05 -8.48
CA TRP A 275 -14.53 17.60 -7.75
C TRP A 275 -13.75 16.52 -7.01
N TYR A 276 -12.45 16.50 -7.20
CA TYR A 276 -11.52 15.52 -6.63
C TYR A 276 -10.54 16.24 -5.74
N GLY A 277 -10.66 15.99 -4.43
CA GLY A 277 -9.83 16.64 -3.44
C GLY A 277 -8.72 15.75 -2.92
N SER A 278 -7.60 16.35 -2.56
CA SER A 278 -6.54 15.68 -1.82
C SER A 278 -5.77 16.66 -0.95
N SER A 279 -5.28 16.17 0.18
CA SER A 279 -4.30 16.88 1.01
C SER A 279 -2.90 16.37 0.71
N GLY A 280 -1.88 17.17 1.03
CA GLY A 280 -0.49 16.77 0.88
C GLY A 280 0.43 17.61 1.76
N LEU A 281 1.69 17.20 1.92
CA LEU A 281 2.67 17.94 2.73
C LEU A 281 2.95 19.36 2.20
N ASN A 282 2.79 19.54 0.91
CA ASN A 282 2.83 20.83 0.23
C ASN A 282 1.81 20.85 -0.89
N ILE A 283 1.63 22.02 -1.48
CA ILE A 283 0.62 22.22 -2.53
C ILE A 283 0.88 21.38 -3.79
N THR A 284 2.14 21.15 -4.14
CA THR A 284 2.52 20.32 -5.30
C THR A 284 2.04 18.88 -5.10
N LEU A 285 2.27 18.29 -3.93
CA LEU A 285 1.84 16.93 -3.62
C LEU A 285 0.31 16.83 -3.51
N ALA A 286 -0.34 17.81 -2.88
CA ALA A 286 -1.79 17.87 -2.80
C ALA A 286 -2.45 17.92 -4.20
N LEU A 287 -1.94 18.82 -5.07
CA LEU A 287 -2.45 18.96 -6.43
C LEU A 287 -2.16 17.73 -7.30
N ARG A 288 -0.97 17.15 -7.19
CA ARG A 288 -0.62 15.92 -7.90
C ARG A 288 -1.64 14.80 -7.63
N LYS A 289 -1.95 14.56 -6.36
CA LYS A 289 -2.94 13.55 -5.97
C LYS A 289 -4.37 13.90 -6.37
N ALA A 290 -4.76 15.18 -6.30
CA ALA A 290 -6.07 15.61 -6.75
C ALA A 290 -6.26 15.37 -8.26
N LEU A 291 -5.25 15.68 -9.08
CA LEU A 291 -5.25 15.41 -10.53
C LEU A 291 -5.25 13.91 -10.84
N GLU A 292 -4.47 13.12 -10.10
CA GLU A 292 -4.46 11.64 -10.22
C GLU A 292 -5.85 11.04 -9.92
N ARG A 293 -6.50 11.51 -8.84
CA ARG A 293 -7.87 11.11 -8.50
C ARG A 293 -8.87 11.47 -9.58
N ALA A 294 -8.72 12.65 -10.19
CA ALA A 294 -9.56 13.06 -11.31
C ALA A 294 -9.37 12.17 -12.55
N LEU A 295 -8.14 11.72 -12.84
CA LEU A 295 -7.87 10.77 -13.93
C LEU A 295 -8.42 9.37 -13.67
N THR A 296 -8.48 8.95 -12.42
CA THR A 296 -8.94 7.62 -12.00
C THR A 296 -10.41 7.59 -11.58
N ASP A 297 -11.11 8.73 -11.63
CA ASP A 297 -12.50 8.93 -11.18
C ASP A 297 -12.72 8.42 -9.73
N LYS A 298 -11.75 8.68 -8.85
CA LYS A 298 -11.75 8.15 -7.49
C LYS A 298 -12.39 9.13 -6.52
N ASP A 299 -13.48 8.71 -5.87
CA ASP A 299 -14.17 9.43 -4.79
C ASP A 299 -14.55 10.89 -5.13
N PRO A 300 -15.30 11.16 -6.22
CA PRO A 300 -15.69 12.50 -6.60
C PRO A 300 -16.76 13.09 -5.69
N LEU A 301 -16.67 14.40 -5.45
CA LEU A 301 -17.79 15.21 -4.99
C LEU A 301 -18.55 15.79 -6.19
N THR A 302 -19.85 16.04 -6.03
CA THR A 302 -20.65 16.75 -7.02
C THR A 302 -20.68 18.25 -6.75
N ASN A 303 -21.12 19.06 -7.72
CA ASN A 303 -21.30 20.49 -7.50
C ASN A 303 -22.28 20.82 -6.34
N ALA A 304 -23.15 19.87 -5.96
CA ALA A 304 -24.05 20.05 -4.81
C ALA A 304 -23.32 19.98 -3.46
N ASP A 305 -22.16 19.33 -3.42
CA ASP A 305 -21.38 19.08 -2.21
C ASP A 305 -20.30 20.15 -1.99
N VAL A 306 -20.13 21.08 -2.94
CA VAL A 306 -19.10 22.11 -2.90
C VAL A 306 -19.69 23.50 -3.02
N LEU A 307 -18.98 24.46 -2.41
CA LEU A 307 -19.22 25.90 -2.57
C LEU A 307 -18.02 26.49 -3.30
N LEU A 308 -18.22 27.02 -4.49
CA LEU A 308 -17.15 27.59 -5.31
C LEU A 308 -17.04 29.09 -5.05
N GLU A 309 -15.84 29.54 -4.70
CA GLU A 309 -15.52 30.94 -4.53
C GLU A 309 -14.50 31.38 -5.62
N PRO A 310 -14.79 32.45 -6.36
CA PRO A 310 -13.82 33.00 -7.28
C PRO A 310 -12.63 33.58 -6.53
N SER A 311 -11.44 33.40 -7.09
CA SER A 311 -10.21 33.99 -6.55
C SER A 311 -9.29 34.41 -7.71
N ASP A 312 -8.63 35.56 -7.54
CA ASP A 312 -7.64 36.06 -8.49
C ASP A 312 -6.23 35.50 -8.21
N LEU A 313 -6.13 34.52 -7.31
CA LEU A 313 -4.85 33.92 -6.93
C LEU A 313 -4.24 33.16 -8.12
N LYS A 314 -3.01 33.55 -8.49
CA LYS A 314 -2.18 32.82 -9.42
C LYS A 314 -1.15 32.00 -8.65
N LEU A 315 -1.12 30.71 -8.90
CA LEU A 315 -0.21 29.79 -8.20
C LEU A 315 0.70 29.11 -9.21
N ALA A 316 2.01 29.22 -8.99
CA ALA A 316 2.99 28.39 -9.67
C ALA A 316 3.26 27.12 -8.87
N ILE A 317 3.33 26.00 -9.55
CA ILE A 317 3.60 24.68 -8.93
C ILE A 317 5.07 24.33 -9.19
N PRO A 318 5.94 24.45 -8.18
CA PRO A 318 7.36 24.15 -8.32
C PRO A 318 7.61 22.66 -8.45
N VAL A 319 8.83 22.30 -8.87
CA VAL A 319 9.34 20.94 -8.78
C VAL A 319 9.26 20.48 -7.34
N SER A 320 8.79 19.25 -7.11
CA SER A 320 8.77 18.66 -5.77
C SER A 320 10.20 18.49 -5.27
N ALA A 321 10.51 19.05 -4.11
CA ALA A 321 11.77 18.82 -3.43
C ALA A 321 11.93 17.33 -3.07
N ALA A 322 13.14 16.90 -2.74
CA ALA A 322 13.38 15.55 -2.25
C ALA A 322 12.43 15.25 -1.09
N LEU A 323 11.86 14.05 -1.09
CA LEU A 323 10.82 13.59 -0.18
C LEU A 323 11.18 13.82 1.29
N GLN A 324 12.42 13.52 1.65
CA GLN A 324 12.98 13.75 2.98
C GLN A 324 12.97 15.21 3.40
N GLN A 325 13.39 16.13 2.50
CA GLN A 325 13.39 17.56 2.76
C GLN A 325 11.96 18.11 2.89
N THR A 326 11.06 17.63 2.05
CA THR A 326 9.65 18.01 2.09
C THR A 326 9.03 17.61 3.43
N LEU A 327 9.31 16.39 3.91
CA LEU A 327 8.81 15.90 5.19
C LEU A 327 9.36 16.71 6.37
N LEU A 328 10.69 16.92 6.42
CA LEU A 328 11.32 17.70 7.48
C LEU A 328 10.82 19.16 7.51
N SER A 329 10.62 19.78 6.35
CA SER A 329 10.06 21.12 6.26
C SER A 329 8.61 21.18 6.74
N ALA A 330 7.81 20.18 6.38
CA ALA A 330 6.42 20.09 6.79
C ALA A 330 6.27 19.89 8.31
N LEU A 331 7.12 19.07 8.92
CA LEU A 331 7.15 18.87 10.37
C LEU A 331 7.53 20.14 11.13
N LYS A 332 8.54 20.87 10.65
CA LYS A 332 8.98 22.13 11.27
C LYS A 332 7.95 23.25 11.18
N ASN A 333 7.17 23.30 10.08
CA ASN A 333 6.20 24.35 9.85
C ASN A 333 4.87 24.14 10.60
N ASN A 334 4.60 22.93 11.10
CA ASN A 334 3.36 22.57 11.79
C ASN A 334 3.58 22.37 13.29
N CYS A 335 3.94 23.43 14.00
CA CYS A 335 4.32 23.43 15.42
C CYS A 335 3.18 23.02 16.42
N GLY A 336 1.95 22.78 15.98
CA GLY A 336 0.83 22.36 16.84
C GLY A 336 0.43 20.90 16.69
N LEU A 337 1.22 20.10 15.95
CA LEU A 337 0.95 18.69 15.69
C LEU A 337 2.11 17.84 16.17
N GLN A 338 1.78 16.80 16.93
CA GLN A 338 2.74 15.78 17.32
C GLN A 338 2.59 14.55 16.43
N LEU A 339 3.67 14.16 15.76
CA LEU A 339 3.75 12.97 14.95
C LEU A 339 4.47 11.87 15.73
N TYR A 340 3.75 10.79 16.00
CA TYR A 340 4.31 9.58 16.59
C TYR A 340 4.47 8.52 15.51
N VAL A 341 5.65 7.95 15.41
CA VAL A 341 5.95 6.89 14.46
C VAL A 341 6.42 5.66 15.22
N TYR A 342 5.72 4.56 15.03
CA TYR A 342 6.08 3.29 15.61
C TYR A 342 6.54 2.36 14.50
N GLU A 343 7.71 1.76 14.65
CA GLU A 343 8.15 0.67 13.80
C GLU A 343 7.41 -0.61 14.21
N LEU A 344 6.80 -1.26 13.23
CA LEU A 344 6.10 -2.51 13.46
C LEU A 344 7.04 -3.69 13.25
N PRO A 345 6.84 -4.81 13.96
CA PRO A 345 7.59 -6.03 13.69
C PRO A 345 7.48 -6.38 12.20
N ALA A 346 8.63 -6.40 11.51
CA ALA A 346 8.69 -6.51 10.06
C ALA A 346 8.44 -7.93 9.53
N GLU A 347 8.25 -8.91 10.40
CA GLU A 347 7.94 -10.27 9.97
C GLU A 347 6.49 -10.40 9.49
N PRO A 348 6.28 -11.09 8.41
CA PRO A 348 7.19 -11.93 7.60
C PRO A 348 8.00 -11.16 6.53
N PHE A 349 8.02 -9.84 6.58
CA PHE A 349 8.72 -8.99 5.61
C PHE A 349 10.17 -8.79 6.06
N SER A 350 11.12 -9.21 5.24
CA SER A 350 12.54 -9.07 5.57
C SER A 350 12.95 -7.60 5.61
N LYS A 351 13.56 -7.16 6.72
CA LYS A 351 14.14 -5.81 6.87
C LYS A 351 15.21 -5.50 5.81
N GLU A 352 15.80 -6.53 5.19
CA GLU A 352 16.80 -6.35 4.13
C GLU A 352 16.19 -5.86 2.81
N LYS A 353 14.89 -6.09 2.60
CA LYS A 353 14.19 -5.79 1.33
C LYS A 353 13.23 -4.61 1.42
N LEU A 354 12.80 -4.29 2.63
CA LEU A 354 11.88 -3.19 2.93
C LEU A 354 12.46 -2.46 4.16
N ALA A 355 12.50 -1.12 4.15
CA ALA A 355 12.98 -0.37 5.31
C ALA A 355 12.15 -0.64 6.56
N GLY A 356 10.84 -0.78 6.40
CA GLY A 356 9.96 -1.14 7.48
C GLY A 356 8.49 -0.95 7.17
N ILE A 357 7.68 -1.35 8.14
CA ILE A 357 6.27 -1.05 8.23
C ILE A 357 6.08 -0.18 9.45
N TYR A 358 5.36 0.91 9.28
CA TYR A 358 5.23 1.93 10.30
C TYR A 358 3.76 2.17 10.63
N CYS A 359 3.48 2.35 11.92
CA CYS A 359 2.25 2.97 12.37
C CYS A 359 2.54 4.45 12.60
N VAL A 360 1.92 5.31 11.81
CA VAL A 360 2.04 6.77 11.90
C VAL A 360 0.79 7.30 12.58
N GLN A 361 0.98 8.02 13.69
CA GLN A 361 -0.12 8.59 14.46
C GLN A 361 0.02 10.10 14.53
N LEU A 362 -1.09 10.78 14.21
CA LEU A 362 -1.18 12.23 14.26
C LEU A 362 -2.02 12.65 15.47
N ARG A 363 -1.47 13.46 16.36
CA ARG A 363 -2.16 14.01 17.54
C ARG A 363 -2.09 15.53 17.54
N LYS A 364 -3.13 16.17 18.06
CA LYS A 364 -3.06 17.58 18.43
C LYS A 364 -2.34 17.68 19.78
N GLU A 365 -1.51 18.70 19.97
CA GLU A 365 -1.07 19.07 21.30
C GLU A 365 -2.30 19.44 22.12
N GLU A 366 -2.50 18.76 23.23
CA GLU A 366 -3.46 19.24 24.23
C GLU A 366 -2.86 20.50 24.84
N PRO A 367 -3.64 21.58 24.97
CA PRO A 367 -3.18 22.86 25.48
C PRO A 367 -2.74 22.81 26.95
#